data_c700459f7eb8bb12e7358cbf05219059
#
_entry.id   c700459f7eb8bb12e7358cbf05219059
#
_cell.length_a   1.000
_cell.length_b   1.000
_cell.length_c   1.000
_cell.angle_alpha   90.00
_cell.angle_beta   90.00
_cell.angle_gamma   90.00
#
_symmetry.space_group_name_H-M   'P 1'
#
loop_
_entity.id
_entity.type
_entity.pdbx_description
1 polymer ?
#
loop_
_entity_poly.entity_id
_entity_poly.type
_entity_poly.pdbx_seq_one_letter_code
_entity_poly.pdbx_strand_id
1 'polypeptide(L)'
;MRRLRQDFDWLISAGLLASVLVTAITGLIADLWDLNDFWYHTVAGYVMGGLAIVHVALNWERLVGYARFRLRRQPRTDARATAARRPARGNAAAHPEPVAAGHLLGRLALSRRGLFGLAIGGIGGWALGRGLRPPPQIAAGSDVGVVYHEWSKPGVIDALGSVANWGQFPELYKSYPGATRVSLPQPRLEGGAMAAKAIAGRRSTRDYSSTPMTKSELSRVLFLTTGISSDRWGNARRTAPSSGALYPIETYAVVHNVEGLETGVYHYALREHALELVRPGDFRAQVVEQGIGQEFLGECGAVLFLTQILQRMRPKYQDRSYRYGLLEAGHIGENGYLAATSMGLGACGIGAFMDDAINEVLGVDGVEEAAVYMLAVGHTA
;
A
#
# COMPACT_ATOMS: atom_id res chain seq x y z
N MET A 1 -29.79 19.15 42.13
CA MET A 1 -28.32 19.37 41.85
C MET A 1 -27.57 18.06 41.53
N ARG A 2 -27.66 16.98 42.32
CA ARG A 2 -26.95 15.70 42.05
C ARG A 2 -27.32 15.02 40.70
N ARG A 3 -28.61 15.08 40.30
CA ARG A 3 -29.07 14.50 39.01
C ARG A 3 -28.56 15.28 37.81
N LEU A 4 -28.59 16.61 37.86
CA LEU A 4 -28.08 17.47 36.79
C LEU A 4 -26.58 17.27 36.56
N ARG A 5 -25.79 17.05 37.59
CA ARG A 5 -24.37 16.76 37.49
C ARG A 5 -24.09 15.38 36.84
N GLN A 6 -24.91 14.37 37.16
CA GLN A 6 -24.80 13.05 36.56
C GLN A 6 -25.23 13.04 35.09
N ASP A 7 -26.26 13.82 34.74
CA ASP A 7 -26.71 13.98 33.35
C ASP A 7 -25.63 14.71 32.52
N PHE A 8 -24.98 15.71 33.14
CA PHE A 8 -23.90 16.48 32.50
C PHE A 8 -22.64 15.60 32.28
N ASP A 9 -22.21 14.83 33.29
CA ASP A 9 -21.09 13.90 33.18
C ASP A 9 -21.36 12.81 32.14
N TRP A 10 -22.60 12.35 32.01
CA TRP A 10 -23.00 11.39 31.01
C TRP A 10 -22.98 11.98 29.58
N LEU A 11 -23.50 13.20 29.42
CA LEU A 11 -23.48 13.92 28.14
C LEU A 11 -22.06 14.18 27.65
N ILE A 12 -21.15 14.59 28.56
CA ILE A 12 -19.74 14.78 28.21
C ILE A 12 -19.09 13.46 27.82
N SER A 13 -19.32 12.38 28.57
CA SER A 13 -18.74 11.07 28.25
C SER A 13 -19.29 10.50 26.95
N ALA A 14 -20.58 10.67 26.67
CA ALA A 14 -21.22 10.25 25.42
C ALA A 14 -20.76 11.10 24.23
N GLY A 15 -20.62 12.42 24.43
CA GLY A 15 -20.10 13.34 23.43
C GLY A 15 -18.63 13.07 23.10
N LEU A 16 -17.80 12.78 24.12
CA LEU A 16 -16.41 12.39 23.94
C LEU A 16 -16.30 11.07 23.15
N LEU A 17 -17.10 10.07 23.50
CA LEU A 17 -17.15 8.80 22.77
C LEU A 17 -17.55 8.99 21.31
N ALA A 18 -18.59 9.80 21.05
CA ALA A 18 -19.04 10.10 19.70
C ALA A 18 -17.97 10.85 18.90
N SER A 19 -17.32 11.86 19.50
CA SER A 19 -16.23 12.61 18.88
C SER A 19 -15.04 11.72 18.52
N VAL A 20 -14.68 10.81 19.42
CA VAL A 20 -13.56 9.87 19.20
C VAL A 20 -13.89 8.86 18.12
N LEU A 21 -15.12 8.33 18.10
CA LEU A 21 -15.57 7.44 17.03
C LEU A 21 -15.54 8.14 15.67
N VAL A 22 -16.02 9.38 15.60
CA VAL A 22 -15.98 10.17 14.37
C VAL A 22 -14.54 10.44 13.94
N THR A 23 -13.66 10.83 14.86
CA THR A 23 -12.25 11.10 14.54
C THR A 23 -11.52 9.82 14.13
N ALA A 24 -11.79 8.69 14.78
CA ALA A 24 -11.20 7.41 14.42
C ALA A 24 -11.69 6.93 13.04
N ILE A 25 -13.00 7.07 12.76
CA ILE A 25 -13.58 6.70 11.46
C ILE A 25 -13.06 7.62 10.36
N THR A 26 -13.04 8.94 10.57
CA THR A 26 -12.55 9.88 9.57
C THR A 26 -11.05 9.76 9.37
N GLY A 27 -10.26 9.47 10.42
CA GLY A 27 -8.85 9.15 10.31
C GLY A 27 -8.60 7.86 9.53
N LEU A 28 -9.38 6.82 9.79
CA LEU A 28 -9.33 5.56 9.05
C LEU A 28 -9.70 5.75 7.56
N ILE A 29 -10.75 6.53 7.30
CA ILE A 29 -11.18 6.88 5.94
C ILE A 29 -10.06 7.66 5.23
N ALA A 30 -9.50 8.67 5.88
CA ALA A 30 -8.44 9.48 5.33
C ALA A 30 -7.18 8.66 5.01
N ASP A 31 -6.83 7.69 5.87
CA ASP A 31 -5.71 6.77 5.67
C ASP A 31 -5.99 5.77 4.54
N LEU A 32 -7.21 5.22 4.45
CA LEU A 32 -7.61 4.28 3.41
C LEU A 32 -7.65 4.89 2.00
N TRP A 33 -7.98 6.19 1.89
CA TRP A 33 -8.04 6.92 0.62
C TRP A 33 -6.86 7.86 0.37
N ASP A 34 -5.79 7.75 1.19
CA ASP A 34 -4.56 8.55 1.05
C ASP A 34 -4.84 10.08 1.07
N LEU A 35 -5.86 10.48 1.84
CA LEU A 35 -6.28 11.87 1.99
C LEU A 35 -5.46 12.64 3.03
N ASN A 36 -4.58 11.97 3.76
CA ASN A 36 -3.76 12.54 4.83
C ASN A 36 -2.29 12.65 4.42
N ASP A 37 -1.88 13.84 4.10
CA ASP A 37 -0.46 14.17 3.90
C ASP A 37 0.31 14.32 5.26
N PHE A 38 -0.36 14.09 6.42
CA PHE A 38 0.21 14.38 7.74
C PHE A 38 0.15 13.18 8.68
N TRP A 39 1.25 12.43 8.76
CA TRP A 39 1.40 11.26 9.64
C TRP A 39 1.05 11.53 11.12
N TYR A 40 1.31 12.74 11.63
CA TYR A 40 1.02 13.12 13.02
C TYR A 40 -0.49 13.21 13.30
N HIS A 41 -1.32 13.52 12.30
CA HIS A 41 -2.77 13.53 12.44
C HIS A 41 -3.31 12.12 12.68
N THR A 42 -2.80 11.17 11.93
CA THR A 42 -3.11 9.74 12.07
C THR A 42 -2.67 9.21 13.43
N VAL A 43 -1.43 9.52 13.86
CA VAL A 43 -0.92 9.13 15.19
C VAL A 43 -1.75 9.75 16.31
N ALA A 44 -2.05 11.05 16.24
CA ALA A 44 -2.86 11.74 17.24
C ALA A 44 -4.28 11.13 17.31
N GLY A 45 -4.88 10.77 16.19
CA GLY A 45 -6.16 10.08 16.11
C GLY A 45 -6.15 8.72 16.82
N TYR A 46 -5.12 7.90 16.59
CA TYR A 46 -4.99 6.60 17.26
C TYR A 46 -4.72 6.72 18.76
N VAL A 47 -3.87 7.65 19.18
CA VAL A 47 -3.60 7.90 20.60
C VAL A 47 -4.88 8.36 21.30
N MET A 48 -5.63 9.28 20.69
CA MET A 48 -6.91 9.77 21.21
C MET A 48 -7.95 8.66 21.28
N GLY A 49 -8.04 7.81 20.23
CA GLY A 49 -8.89 6.62 20.21
C GLY A 49 -8.54 5.64 21.32
N GLY A 50 -7.28 5.35 21.53
CA GLY A 50 -6.78 4.49 22.62
C GLY A 50 -7.12 5.03 24.00
N LEU A 51 -6.86 6.32 24.25
CA LEU A 51 -7.18 6.99 25.53
C LEU A 51 -8.68 7.00 25.81
N ALA A 52 -9.52 7.16 24.77
CA ALA A 52 -10.96 7.13 24.96
C ALA A 52 -11.50 5.71 25.24
N ILE A 53 -10.94 4.69 24.62
CA ILE A 53 -11.26 3.30 24.95
C ILE A 53 -10.93 3.03 26.42
N VAL A 54 -9.76 3.46 26.88
CA VAL A 54 -9.38 3.36 28.30
C VAL A 54 -10.34 4.14 29.20
N HIS A 55 -10.70 5.38 28.83
CA HIS A 55 -11.64 6.20 29.59
C HIS A 55 -13.02 5.55 29.68
N VAL A 56 -13.55 5.03 28.58
CA VAL A 56 -14.82 4.31 28.54
C VAL A 56 -14.76 3.04 29.38
N ALA A 57 -13.66 2.27 29.28
CA ALA A 57 -13.48 1.03 30.05
C ALA A 57 -13.45 1.32 31.56
N LEU A 58 -12.76 2.38 32.00
CA LEU A 58 -12.71 2.79 33.40
C LEU A 58 -14.05 3.29 33.93
N ASN A 59 -14.90 3.88 33.09
CA ASN A 59 -16.19 4.43 33.46
C ASN A 59 -17.40 3.56 33.03
N TRP A 60 -17.16 2.36 32.48
CA TRP A 60 -18.17 1.49 31.87
C TRP A 60 -19.35 1.19 32.80
N GLU A 61 -19.09 0.84 34.06
CA GLU A 61 -20.15 0.51 35.02
C GLU A 61 -21.04 1.72 35.33
N ARG A 62 -20.47 2.93 35.33
CA ARG A 62 -21.23 4.17 35.52
C ARG A 62 -22.10 4.46 34.29
N LEU A 63 -21.55 4.31 33.10
CA LEU A 63 -22.25 4.51 31.83
C LEU A 63 -23.45 3.54 31.67
N VAL A 64 -23.17 2.25 31.85
CA VAL A 64 -24.20 1.20 31.73
C VAL A 64 -25.22 1.29 32.88
N GLY A 65 -24.78 1.56 34.09
CA GLY A 65 -25.65 1.75 35.24
C GLY A 65 -26.62 2.91 35.05
N TYR A 66 -26.13 4.03 34.51
CA TYR A 66 -26.96 5.20 34.23
C TYR A 66 -27.93 4.94 33.06
N ALA A 67 -27.48 4.33 31.97
CA ALA A 67 -28.32 3.98 30.84
C ALA A 67 -29.45 3.01 31.26
N ARG A 68 -29.15 1.98 32.07
CA ARG A 68 -30.16 1.05 32.63
C ARG A 68 -31.14 1.76 33.53
N PHE A 69 -30.70 2.72 34.35
CA PHE A 69 -31.58 3.53 35.21
C PHE A 69 -32.54 4.41 34.40
N ARG A 70 -32.06 5.01 33.30
CA ARG A 70 -32.89 5.86 32.43
C ARG A 70 -33.87 5.07 31.55
N LEU A 71 -33.42 3.89 31.06
CA LEU A 71 -34.24 3.03 30.19
C LEU A 71 -35.29 2.23 30.97
N ARG A 72 -35.13 2.06 32.28
CA ARG A 72 -36.23 1.53 33.12
C ARG A 72 -37.28 2.64 33.27
N ARG A 73 -38.26 2.66 32.35
CA ARG A 73 -39.52 3.36 32.58
C ARG A 73 -40.13 2.80 33.88
N GLN A 74 -40.20 3.63 34.94
CA GLN A 74 -41.05 3.28 36.08
C GLN A 74 -42.46 3.09 35.57
N PRO A 75 -43.12 1.95 35.82
CA PRO A 75 -44.57 1.87 35.66
C PRO A 75 -45.15 2.87 36.65
N ARG A 76 -46.00 3.79 36.19
CA ARG A 76 -46.88 4.60 37.05
C ARG A 76 -47.71 3.63 37.84
N THR A 77 -47.41 3.46 39.09
CA THR A 77 -48.30 2.83 40.06
C THR A 77 -49.43 3.83 40.30
N ASP A 78 -50.53 3.63 39.64
CA ASP A 78 -51.83 4.17 40.09
C ASP A 78 -52.11 3.54 41.45
N ALA A 79 -51.98 4.33 42.50
CA ALA A 79 -52.41 3.97 43.82
C ALA A 79 -53.94 4.09 43.88
N ARG A 80 -54.63 2.99 43.73
CA ARG A 80 -55.97 2.76 44.36
C ARG A 80 -56.37 1.31 44.14
N ALA A 81 -56.34 0.58 45.17
CA ALA A 81 -57.43 -0.33 45.59
C ALA A 81 -56.92 -1.42 46.52
N THR A 82 -57.32 -1.25 47.76
CA THR A 82 -57.89 -2.23 48.69
C THR A 82 -57.06 -3.40 49.21
N ALA A 83 -56.95 -3.31 50.51
CA ALA A 83 -56.66 -4.38 51.46
C ALA A 83 -57.47 -5.65 51.20
N ALA A 84 -56.90 -6.81 51.42
CA ALA A 84 -57.36 -7.90 52.25
C ALA A 84 -56.74 -9.26 51.85
N ARG A 85 -56.35 -9.96 52.94
CA ARG A 85 -56.24 -11.41 53.10
C ARG A 85 -54.85 -12.09 52.87
N ARG A 86 -54.19 -12.35 53.96
CA ARG A 86 -53.52 -13.59 54.29
C ARG A 86 -54.57 -14.67 54.60
N PRO A 87 -54.35 -16.00 54.50
CA PRO A 87 -53.10 -16.77 54.68
C PRO A 87 -52.97 -17.98 53.74
N ALA A 88 -51.84 -18.65 53.71
CA ALA A 88 -51.65 -20.04 54.11
C ALA A 88 -50.41 -20.68 53.43
N ARG A 89 -49.72 -21.43 54.24
CA ARG A 89 -48.57 -22.30 53.91
C ARG A 89 -48.93 -23.34 52.82
N GLY A 90 -47.93 -23.61 51.96
CA GLY A 90 -47.88 -24.81 51.12
C GLY A 90 -46.48 -25.03 50.63
N ASN A 91 -45.79 -26.03 51.17
CA ASN A 91 -44.54 -26.57 50.67
C ASN A 91 -44.76 -27.15 49.27
N ALA A 92 -43.97 -26.71 48.29
CA ALA A 92 -43.77 -27.48 47.09
C ALA A 92 -42.31 -27.35 46.64
N ALA A 93 -41.69 -28.49 46.38
CA ALA A 93 -40.31 -28.67 46.00
C ALA A 93 -39.92 -27.87 44.78
N ALA A 94 -38.77 -27.20 44.89
CA ALA A 94 -38.16 -26.51 43.79
C ALA A 94 -37.46 -27.53 42.86
N HIS A 95 -37.93 -27.64 41.64
CA HIS A 95 -37.14 -28.18 40.54
C HIS A 95 -36.13 -27.13 40.10
N PRO A 96 -34.84 -27.48 39.87
CA PRO A 96 -33.90 -26.52 39.32
C PRO A 96 -34.21 -26.28 37.82
N GLU A 97 -34.53 -25.06 37.48
CA GLU A 97 -34.58 -24.65 36.07
C GLU A 97 -33.18 -24.69 35.44
N PRO A 98 -33.07 -25.09 34.17
CA PRO A 98 -31.79 -25.09 33.48
C PRO A 98 -31.32 -23.64 33.28
N VAL A 99 -30.19 -23.27 33.85
CA VAL A 99 -29.52 -22.01 33.65
C VAL A 99 -29.11 -21.91 32.19
N ALA A 100 -29.83 -21.12 31.40
CA ALA A 100 -29.53 -20.92 30.01
C ALA A 100 -28.13 -20.28 29.86
N ALA A 101 -27.22 -20.99 29.23
CA ALA A 101 -25.80 -20.60 28.99
C ALA A 101 -25.69 -19.20 28.32
N GLY A 102 -26.72 -18.75 27.61
CA GLY A 102 -26.79 -17.44 26.97
C GLY A 102 -26.74 -16.25 27.92
N HIS A 103 -27.24 -16.41 29.17
CA HIS A 103 -27.21 -15.31 30.15
C HIS A 103 -25.82 -15.09 30.79
N LEU A 104 -24.97 -16.13 30.80
CA LEU A 104 -23.62 -16.03 31.35
C LEU A 104 -22.66 -15.30 30.38
N LEU A 105 -22.74 -15.61 29.09
CA LEU A 105 -21.96 -14.95 28.04
C LEU A 105 -22.32 -13.45 27.91
N GLY A 106 -23.59 -13.11 28.00
CA GLY A 106 -24.03 -11.70 27.98
C GLY A 106 -23.54 -10.89 29.19
N ARG A 107 -23.44 -11.51 30.36
CA ARG A 107 -22.91 -10.86 31.60
C ARG A 107 -21.40 -10.70 31.57
N LEU A 108 -20.66 -11.68 31.01
CA LEU A 108 -19.20 -11.63 30.83
C LEU A 108 -18.79 -10.56 29.82
N ALA A 109 -19.49 -10.49 28.68
CA ALA A 109 -19.20 -9.51 27.64
C ALA A 109 -19.45 -8.06 28.06
N LEU A 110 -20.39 -7.82 28.99
CA LEU A 110 -20.75 -6.49 29.51
C LEU A 110 -20.02 -6.12 30.82
N SER A 111 -19.13 -6.98 31.33
CA SER A 111 -18.31 -6.68 32.50
C SER A 111 -17.01 -5.97 32.08
N ARG A 112 -16.41 -5.17 32.97
CA ARG A 112 -15.05 -4.60 32.75
C ARG A 112 -14.03 -5.67 32.36
N ARG A 113 -14.08 -6.83 33.04
CA ARG A 113 -13.18 -7.95 32.76
C ARG A 113 -13.44 -8.56 31.37
N GLY A 114 -14.71 -8.62 30.93
CA GLY A 114 -15.07 -9.07 29.61
C GLY A 114 -14.62 -8.11 28.52
N LEU A 115 -14.72 -6.79 28.74
CA LEU A 115 -14.22 -5.79 27.78
C LEU A 115 -12.69 -5.78 27.69
N PHE A 116 -11.98 -5.89 28.84
CA PHE A 116 -10.53 -6.04 28.83
C PHE A 116 -10.11 -7.37 28.19
N GLY A 117 -10.84 -8.46 28.45
CA GLY A 117 -10.61 -9.75 27.81
C GLY A 117 -10.82 -9.71 26.30
N LEU A 118 -11.85 -9.02 25.83
CA LEU A 118 -12.11 -8.80 24.39
C LEU A 118 -11.07 -7.89 23.74
N ALA A 119 -10.64 -6.84 24.43
CA ALA A 119 -9.60 -5.94 23.90
C ALA A 119 -8.23 -6.65 23.87
N ILE A 120 -7.84 -7.34 24.94
CA ILE A 120 -6.58 -8.10 24.98
C ILE A 120 -6.64 -9.32 24.06
N GLY A 121 -7.77 -10.03 24.03
CA GLY A 121 -7.99 -11.15 23.12
C GLY A 121 -8.05 -10.74 21.66
N GLY A 122 -8.65 -9.57 21.36
CA GLY A 122 -8.66 -8.99 20.03
C GLY A 122 -7.27 -8.53 19.57
N ILE A 123 -6.53 -7.82 20.42
CA ILE A 123 -5.15 -7.40 20.14
C ILE A 123 -4.20 -8.60 20.11
N GLY A 124 -4.32 -9.51 21.05
CA GLY A 124 -3.52 -10.73 21.09
C GLY A 124 -3.83 -11.67 19.92
N GLY A 125 -5.09 -11.85 19.57
CA GLY A 125 -5.52 -12.63 18.40
C GLY A 125 -5.08 -12.01 17.10
N TRP A 126 -5.09 -10.66 17.02
CA TRP A 126 -4.57 -9.92 15.88
C TRP A 126 -3.04 -10.06 15.76
N ALA A 127 -2.29 -9.91 16.85
CA ALA A 127 -0.83 -10.04 16.86
C ALA A 127 -0.38 -11.48 16.55
N LEU A 128 -1.09 -12.47 17.09
CA LEU A 128 -0.81 -13.89 16.85
C LEU A 128 -1.28 -14.33 15.45
N GLY A 129 -2.44 -13.87 14.98
CA GLY A 129 -2.96 -14.19 13.66
C GLY A 129 -2.06 -13.73 12.52
N ARG A 130 -1.28 -12.68 12.73
CA ARG A 130 -0.31 -12.13 11.77
C ARG A 130 0.95 -13.01 11.64
N GLY A 131 1.37 -13.67 12.74
CA GLY A 131 2.54 -14.55 12.74
C GLY A 131 2.24 -15.99 12.32
N LEU A 132 0.96 -16.36 12.17
CA LEU A 132 0.52 -17.75 12.04
C LEU A 132 -0.10 -18.11 10.68
N ARG A 133 -0.04 -17.22 9.68
CA ARG A 133 -0.36 -17.64 8.32
C ARG A 133 0.82 -18.46 7.80
N PRO A 134 0.76 -19.79 7.80
CA PRO A 134 1.82 -20.56 7.17
C PRO A 134 1.85 -20.20 5.68
N PRO A 135 3.05 -20.18 5.05
CA PRO A 135 3.13 -20.01 3.61
C PRO A 135 2.24 -21.07 2.95
N PRO A 136 1.60 -20.74 1.80
CA PRO A 136 0.74 -21.68 1.11
C PRO A 136 1.55 -22.91 0.72
N GLN A 137 1.04 -24.10 1.07
CA GLN A 137 1.62 -25.32 0.56
C GLN A 137 1.20 -25.46 -0.90
N ILE A 138 2.14 -25.32 -1.79
CA ILE A 138 1.91 -25.47 -3.23
C ILE A 138 2.03 -26.96 -3.54
N ALA A 139 0.91 -27.63 -3.76
CA ALA A 139 0.91 -29.02 -4.19
C ALA A 139 1.45 -29.13 -5.64
N ALA A 140 2.09 -30.24 -5.94
CA ALA A 140 2.57 -30.51 -7.30
C ALA A 140 1.39 -30.41 -8.31
N GLY A 141 1.58 -29.67 -9.39
CA GLY A 141 0.55 -29.43 -10.41
C GLY A 141 -0.43 -28.28 -10.10
N SER A 142 -0.26 -27.56 -8.97
CA SER A 142 -1.05 -26.37 -8.70
C SER A 142 -0.69 -25.23 -9.66
N ASP A 143 -1.70 -24.48 -10.13
CA ASP A 143 -1.49 -23.21 -10.81
C ASP A 143 -1.02 -22.16 -9.79
N VAL A 144 0.26 -21.79 -9.86
CA VAL A 144 0.88 -20.83 -8.93
C VAL A 144 0.20 -19.45 -9.01
N GLY A 145 -0.29 -19.05 -10.17
CA GLY A 145 -1.03 -17.80 -10.36
C GLY A 145 -2.33 -17.80 -9.58
N VAL A 146 -3.07 -18.91 -9.63
CA VAL A 146 -4.31 -19.07 -8.83
C VAL A 146 -4.00 -19.12 -7.35
N VAL A 147 -2.98 -19.87 -6.93
CA VAL A 147 -2.56 -19.94 -5.53
C VAL A 147 -2.19 -18.56 -5.02
N TYR A 148 -1.37 -17.81 -5.76
CA TYR A 148 -0.99 -16.45 -5.38
C TYR A 148 -2.20 -15.50 -5.36
N HIS A 149 -3.11 -15.60 -6.34
CA HIS A 149 -4.33 -14.79 -6.37
C HIS A 149 -5.16 -15.01 -5.10
N GLU A 150 -5.43 -16.27 -4.75
CA GLU A 150 -6.22 -16.62 -3.56
C GLU A 150 -5.49 -16.21 -2.26
N TRP A 151 -4.21 -16.52 -2.16
CA TRP A 151 -3.44 -16.25 -0.96
C TRP A 151 -3.21 -14.77 -0.69
N SER A 152 -3.03 -13.97 -1.73
CA SER A 152 -2.83 -12.52 -1.62
C SER A 152 -4.11 -11.72 -1.42
N LYS A 153 -5.29 -12.37 -1.32
CA LYS A 153 -6.54 -11.68 -0.99
C LYS A 153 -6.48 -11.16 0.45
N PRO A 154 -6.76 -9.86 0.69
CA PRO A 154 -6.76 -9.33 2.05
C PRO A 154 -7.96 -9.89 2.81
N GLY A 155 -7.72 -10.42 4.00
CA GLY A 155 -8.77 -10.63 4.99
C GLY A 155 -9.17 -9.32 5.66
N VAL A 156 -10.28 -9.31 6.39
CA VAL A 156 -10.70 -8.12 7.17
C VAL A 156 -9.61 -7.72 8.18
N ILE A 157 -8.92 -8.69 8.78
CA ILE A 157 -7.83 -8.46 9.73
C ILE A 157 -6.59 -7.90 9.04
N ASP A 158 -6.30 -8.36 7.81
CA ASP A 158 -5.18 -7.87 7.01
C ASP A 158 -5.42 -6.42 6.55
N ALA A 159 -6.67 -6.08 6.21
CA ALA A 159 -7.06 -4.72 5.87
C ALA A 159 -6.90 -3.77 7.08
N LEU A 160 -7.32 -4.19 8.27
CA LEU A 160 -7.10 -3.44 9.52
C LEU A 160 -5.60 -3.39 9.88
N GLY A 161 -4.88 -4.47 9.60
CA GLY A 161 -3.45 -4.56 9.85
C GLY A 161 -2.60 -3.70 8.92
N SER A 162 -3.03 -3.47 7.67
CA SER A 162 -2.32 -2.59 6.74
C SER A 162 -2.31 -1.13 7.22
N VAL A 163 -3.33 -0.72 7.96
CA VAL A 163 -3.42 0.59 8.62
C VAL A 163 -2.47 0.70 9.80
N ALA A 164 -2.20 -0.41 10.50
CA ALA A 164 -1.36 -0.44 11.70
C ALA A 164 0.10 -0.90 11.43
N ASN A 165 0.47 -1.15 10.18
CA ASN A 165 1.79 -1.68 9.85
C ASN A 165 2.82 -0.56 9.69
N TRP A 166 3.45 -0.27 10.78
CA TRP A 166 4.48 0.75 10.95
C TRP A 166 5.87 0.10 10.92
N GLY A 167 6.11 -0.75 9.92
CA GLY A 167 7.44 -1.29 9.68
C GLY A 167 8.42 -0.18 9.28
N GLN A 168 9.70 -0.46 9.38
CA GLN A 168 10.71 0.42 8.77
C GLN A 168 10.56 0.31 7.26
N PHE A 169 10.30 1.45 6.61
CA PHE A 169 10.32 1.52 5.16
C PHE A 169 11.77 1.68 4.70
N PRO A 170 12.20 0.93 3.67
CA PRO A 170 13.47 1.17 3.03
C PRO A 170 13.54 2.58 2.43
N GLU A 171 14.75 2.99 2.10
CA GLU A 171 14.99 4.28 1.45
C GLU A 171 14.16 4.42 0.16
N LEU A 172 13.42 5.54 0.05
CA LEU A 172 12.52 5.79 -1.08
C LEU A 172 13.27 6.08 -2.39
N TYR A 173 14.48 6.58 -2.28
CA TYR A 173 15.33 6.94 -3.41
C TYR A 173 16.65 6.19 -3.33
N LYS A 174 16.80 5.22 -4.21
CA LYS A 174 18.06 4.50 -4.36
C LYS A 174 19.12 5.42 -4.94
N SER A 175 20.35 5.27 -4.52
CA SER A 175 21.51 5.98 -5.08
C SER A 175 22.73 5.06 -5.06
N TYR A 176 23.69 5.37 -5.92
CA TYR A 176 24.98 4.70 -5.99
C TYR A 176 26.09 5.69 -5.60
N PRO A 177 26.41 5.83 -4.29
CA PRO A 177 27.46 6.73 -3.84
C PRO A 177 28.80 6.29 -4.43
N GLY A 178 29.48 7.19 -5.11
CA GLY A 178 30.75 6.89 -5.77
C GLY A 178 30.63 6.52 -7.25
N ALA A 179 29.45 6.29 -7.79
CA ALA A 179 29.26 6.14 -9.23
C ALA A 179 29.49 7.46 -9.97
N THR A 180 30.07 7.37 -11.18
CA THR A 180 30.17 8.53 -12.08
C THR A 180 28.76 9.01 -12.43
N ARG A 181 28.47 10.26 -12.10
CA ARG A 181 27.15 10.86 -12.32
C ARG A 181 27.14 11.74 -13.56
N VAL A 182 26.17 11.51 -14.44
CA VAL A 182 25.93 12.31 -15.65
C VAL A 182 24.59 13.04 -15.48
N SER A 183 24.65 14.37 -15.36
CA SER A 183 23.44 15.18 -15.31
C SER A 183 22.70 15.12 -16.63
N LEU A 184 21.38 14.96 -16.57
CA LEU A 184 20.51 14.99 -17.73
C LEU A 184 20.01 16.43 -17.98
N PRO A 185 19.80 16.82 -19.26
CA PRO A 185 19.16 18.09 -19.58
C PRO A 185 17.75 18.11 -18.97
N GLN A 186 17.28 19.30 -18.58
CA GLN A 186 15.88 19.47 -18.13
C GLN A 186 14.92 19.03 -19.22
N PRO A 187 13.92 18.16 -18.91
CA PRO A 187 13.01 17.64 -19.92
C PRO A 187 12.09 18.73 -20.43
N ARG A 188 12.04 18.90 -21.75
CA ARG A 188 11.07 19.79 -22.38
C ARG A 188 9.71 19.10 -22.43
N LEU A 189 8.73 19.65 -21.73
CA LEU A 189 7.36 19.09 -21.68
C LEU A 189 6.48 19.62 -22.81
N GLU A 190 6.92 20.67 -23.47
CA GLU A 190 6.21 21.30 -24.59
C GLU A 190 6.48 20.52 -25.90
N GLY A 191 5.51 20.57 -26.80
CA GLY A 191 5.59 19.87 -28.08
C GLY A 191 5.33 18.36 -27.95
N GLY A 192 5.37 17.69 -29.11
CA GLY A 192 5.05 16.27 -29.23
C GLY A 192 3.57 16.00 -29.56
N ALA A 193 3.21 14.73 -29.72
CA ALA A 193 1.84 14.35 -30.02
C ALA A 193 0.91 14.56 -28.82
N MET A 194 -0.34 14.98 -29.10
CA MET A 194 -1.37 15.02 -28.06
C MET A 194 -1.59 13.63 -27.46
N ALA A 195 -1.90 13.56 -26.17
CA ALA A 195 -2.07 12.29 -25.43
C ALA A 195 -3.01 11.30 -26.16
N ALA A 196 -4.17 11.76 -26.64
CA ALA A 196 -5.10 10.90 -27.39
C ALA A 196 -4.48 10.32 -28.68
N LYS A 197 -3.66 11.10 -29.39
CA LYS A 197 -2.96 10.63 -30.58
C LYS A 197 -1.84 9.67 -30.23
N ALA A 198 -1.09 9.93 -29.17
CA ALA A 198 -0.05 9.03 -28.69
C ALA A 198 -0.64 7.68 -28.27
N ILE A 199 -1.72 7.68 -27.49
CA ILE A 199 -2.43 6.45 -27.07
C ILE A 199 -2.94 5.67 -28.27
N ALA A 200 -3.62 6.32 -29.22
CA ALA A 200 -4.19 5.67 -30.40
C ALA A 200 -3.12 5.19 -31.40
N GLY A 201 -1.99 5.90 -31.48
CA GLY A 201 -0.89 5.66 -32.42
C GLY A 201 0.19 4.71 -31.92
N ARG A 202 0.31 4.53 -30.58
CA ARG A 202 1.35 3.68 -29.99
C ARG A 202 1.36 2.27 -30.60
N ARG A 203 2.53 1.83 -31.00
CA ARG A 203 2.79 0.45 -31.47
C ARG A 203 4.07 -0.07 -30.81
N SER A 204 4.20 -1.38 -30.68
CA SER A 204 5.47 -2.02 -30.29
C SER A 204 6.38 -2.10 -31.51
N THR A 205 7.40 -1.25 -31.53
CA THR A 205 8.39 -1.16 -32.60
C THR A 205 9.59 -2.02 -32.27
N ARG A 206 10.03 -2.80 -33.25
CA ARG A 206 11.17 -3.73 -33.14
C ARG A 206 12.18 -3.55 -34.28
N ASP A 207 12.06 -2.46 -34.99
CA ASP A 207 12.92 -2.10 -36.12
C ASP A 207 13.51 -0.73 -35.83
N TYR A 208 14.77 -0.71 -35.44
CA TYR A 208 15.47 0.48 -34.98
C TYR A 208 16.55 0.88 -35.99
N SER A 209 16.70 2.18 -36.20
CA SER A 209 17.76 2.72 -37.02
C SER A 209 19.06 2.87 -36.22
N SER A 210 20.18 2.97 -36.93
CA SER A 210 21.48 3.28 -36.31
C SER A 210 21.63 4.74 -35.83
N THR A 211 20.60 5.57 -36.01
CA THR A 211 20.61 6.97 -35.56
C THR A 211 20.69 7.02 -34.03
N PRO A 212 21.71 7.68 -33.46
CA PRO A 212 21.82 7.80 -32.02
C PRO A 212 20.66 8.60 -31.42
N MET A 213 20.17 8.20 -30.27
CA MET A 213 19.33 9.07 -29.47
C MET A 213 20.15 10.24 -28.93
N THR A 214 19.54 11.40 -28.85
CA THR A 214 20.14 12.51 -28.12
C THR A 214 19.98 12.34 -26.61
N LYS A 215 20.86 12.94 -25.85
CA LYS A 215 20.75 12.98 -24.37
C LYS A 215 19.45 13.65 -23.91
N SER A 216 18.93 14.61 -24.69
CA SER A 216 17.67 15.29 -24.42
C SER A 216 16.45 14.38 -24.63
N GLU A 217 16.48 13.52 -25.63
CA GLU A 217 15.43 12.52 -25.86
C GLU A 217 15.42 11.48 -24.73
N LEU A 218 16.58 10.94 -24.38
CA LEU A 218 16.69 10.00 -23.26
C LEU A 218 16.19 10.63 -21.94
N SER A 219 16.61 11.87 -21.66
CA SER A 219 16.16 12.65 -20.51
C SER A 219 14.64 12.76 -20.46
N ARG A 220 14.03 13.15 -21.58
CA ARG A 220 12.58 13.32 -21.68
C ARG A 220 11.83 11.99 -21.54
N VAL A 221 12.35 10.91 -22.13
CA VAL A 221 11.80 9.56 -21.95
C VAL A 221 11.83 9.17 -20.48
N LEU A 222 12.99 9.23 -19.82
CA LEU A 222 13.15 8.86 -18.42
C LEU A 222 12.23 9.68 -17.50
N PHE A 223 12.18 10.99 -17.70
CA PHE A 223 11.31 11.86 -16.91
C PHE A 223 9.84 11.53 -17.07
N LEU A 224 9.35 11.39 -18.30
CA LEU A 224 7.94 11.10 -18.56
C LEU A 224 7.57 9.69 -18.11
N THR A 225 8.51 8.76 -18.13
CA THR A 225 8.30 7.38 -17.68
C THR A 225 8.10 7.31 -16.17
N THR A 226 9.03 7.88 -15.37
CA THR A 226 9.04 7.70 -13.91
C THR A 226 9.49 8.93 -13.12
N GLY A 227 9.73 10.08 -13.76
CA GLY A 227 10.28 11.27 -13.12
C GLY A 227 9.39 11.90 -12.06
N ILE A 228 9.95 12.78 -11.26
CA ILE A 228 9.24 13.54 -10.22
C ILE A 228 8.49 14.70 -10.88
N SER A 229 7.16 14.59 -10.94
CA SER A 229 6.28 15.61 -11.57
C SER A 229 5.96 16.77 -10.65
N SER A 230 6.00 16.58 -9.35
CA SER A 230 5.86 17.64 -8.34
C SER A 230 6.46 17.20 -7.02
N ASP A 231 7.04 18.15 -6.30
CA ASP A 231 7.53 17.96 -4.93
C ASP A 231 6.93 19.06 -4.04
N ARG A 232 5.63 18.91 -3.76
CA ARG A 232 4.94 19.81 -2.84
C ARG A 232 4.96 19.22 -1.45
N TRP A 233 5.40 19.99 -0.47
CA TRP A 233 5.38 19.64 0.95
C TRP A 233 6.28 18.45 1.33
N GLY A 234 7.36 18.19 0.55
CA GLY A 234 8.26 17.07 0.79
C GLY A 234 7.72 15.70 0.33
N ASN A 235 6.52 15.66 -0.27
CA ASN A 235 5.93 14.48 -0.89
C ASN A 235 6.09 14.55 -2.41
N ALA A 236 7.17 13.97 -2.91
CA ALA A 236 7.40 13.90 -4.34
C ALA A 236 6.36 13.01 -5.01
N ARG A 237 5.66 13.57 -6.01
CA ARG A 237 4.76 12.81 -6.88
C ARG A 237 5.49 12.47 -8.16
N ARG A 238 5.39 11.22 -8.61
CA ARG A 238 5.97 10.78 -9.87
C ARG A 238 4.97 10.87 -11.02
N THR A 239 5.44 10.75 -12.24
CA THR A 239 4.60 10.72 -13.45
C THR A 239 3.69 9.51 -13.50
N ALA A 240 4.10 8.39 -12.94
CA ALA A 240 3.29 7.20 -12.75
C ALA A 240 2.68 7.16 -11.34
N PRO A 241 1.41 6.69 -11.20
CA PRO A 241 0.80 6.50 -9.89
C PRO A 241 1.43 5.32 -9.17
N SER A 242 1.54 5.41 -7.84
CA SER A 242 2.01 4.32 -6.99
C SER A 242 1.03 4.05 -5.86
N SER A 243 0.81 2.79 -5.53
CA SER A 243 -0.03 2.39 -4.39
C SER A 243 0.57 2.92 -3.09
N GLY A 244 -0.18 3.80 -2.41
CA GLY A 244 0.26 4.43 -1.17
C GLY A 244 1.50 5.32 -1.30
N ALA A 245 1.81 5.79 -2.52
CA ALA A 245 2.99 6.59 -2.83
C ALA A 245 4.32 5.96 -2.36
N LEU A 246 4.41 4.61 -2.39
CA LEU A 246 5.57 3.85 -1.89
C LEU A 246 6.64 3.62 -2.95
N TYR A 247 6.32 3.82 -4.22
CA TYR A 247 7.26 3.81 -5.34
C TYR A 247 8.30 2.67 -5.32
N PRO A 248 7.87 1.41 -5.39
CA PRO A 248 8.78 0.26 -5.31
C PRO A 248 9.66 0.10 -6.55
N ILE A 249 9.33 0.80 -7.65
CA ILE A 249 10.02 0.61 -8.93
C ILE A 249 11.20 1.59 -9.06
N GLU A 250 12.37 1.00 -9.34
CA GLU A 250 13.56 1.71 -9.81
C GLU A 250 13.70 1.57 -11.32
N THR A 251 14.46 2.47 -11.94
CA THR A 251 14.67 2.49 -13.38
C THR A 251 16.17 2.50 -13.69
N TYR A 252 16.58 1.55 -14.51
CA TYR A 252 17.91 1.51 -15.07
C TYR A 252 17.85 1.72 -16.58
N ALA A 253 18.90 2.30 -17.14
CA ALA A 253 19.07 2.42 -18.58
C ALA A 253 20.35 1.67 -19.00
N VAL A 254 20.21 0.63 -19.81
CA VAL A 254 21.34 0.05 -20.52
C VAL A 254 21.48 0.83 -21.81
N VAL A 255 22.51 1.66 -21.85
CA VAL A 255 22.76 2.60 -22.94
C VAL A 255 23.58 1.91 -24.02
N HIS A 256 23.05 1.89 -25.23
CA HIS A 256 23.71 1.34 -26.41
C HIS A 256 24.20 2.41 -27.38
N ASN A 257 23.35 3.39 -27.72
CA ASN A 257 23.61 4.38 -28.72
C ASN A 257 22.93 5.71 -28.39
N VAL A 258 23.55 6.48 -27.47
CA VAL A 258 23.07 7.80 -27.05
C VAL A 258 24.23 8.80 -27.16
N GLU A 259 23.99 9.92 -27.84
CA GLU A 259 25.01 10.95 -28.06
C GLU A 259 25.59 11.49 -26.73
N GLY A 260 26.91 11.42 -26.63
CA GLY A 260 27.65 11.95 -25.48
C GLY A 260 27.44 11.17 -24.18
N LEU A 261 26.97 9.92 -24.26
CA LEU A 261 26.98 8.94 -23.18
C LEU A 261 27.85 7.76 -23.57
N GLU A 262 28.63 7.27 -22.62
CA GLU A 262 29.33 5.99 -22.77
C GLU A 262 28.33 4.83 -22.69
N THR A 263 28.64 3.73 -23.38
CA THR A 263 27.85 2.49 -23.25
C THR A 263 28.00 1.95 -21.84
N GLY A 264 26.90 1.48 -21.25
CA GLY A 264 26.92 0.98 -19.89
C GLY A 264 25.54 0.79 -19.29
N VAL A 265 25.54 0.30 -18.07
CA VAL A 265 24.35 0.21 -17.21
C VAL A 265 24.33 1.41 -16.30
N TYR A 266 23.26 2.17 -16.36
CA TYR A 266 23.04 3.37 -15.56
C TYR A 266 21.79 3.20 -14.69
N HIS A 267 21.88 3.65 -13.45
CA HIS A 267 20.72 3.88 -12.59
C HIS A 267 20.19 5.31 -12.79
N TYR A 268 18.89 5.49 -12.85
CA TYR A 268 18.27 6.81 -12.95
C TYR A 268 18.05 7.42 -11.57
N ALA A 269 18.92 8.30 -11.16
CA ALA A 269 18.83 9.07 -9.91
C ALA A 269 17.72 10.13 -10.05
N LEU A 270 16.53 9.80 -9.55
CA LEU A 270 15.30 10.56 -9.75
C LEU A 270 15.35 11.99 -9.22
N ARG A 271 15.89 12.19 -8.00
CA ARG A 271 15.94 13.51 -7.35
C ARG A 271 16.82 14.50 -8.10
N GLU A 272 17.94 14.01 -8.55
CA GLU A 272 18.98 14.78 -9.22
C GLU A 272 18.71 14.90 -10.72
N HIS A 273 17.75 14.15 -11.25
CA HIS A 273 17.51 13.99 -12.68
C HIS A 273 18.82 13.69 -13.41
N ALA A 274 19.50 12.62 -12.98
CA ALA A 274 20.82 12.24 -13.44
C ALA A 274 20.94 10.73 -13.66
N LEU A 275 21.94 10.33 -14.42
CA LEU A 275 22.32 8.92 -14.58
C LEU A 275 23.55 8.63 -13.72
N GLU A 276 23.52 7.55 -12.96
CA GLU A 276 24.64 7.02 -12.18
C GLU A 276 25.18 5.80 -12.90
N LEU A 277 26.42 5.85 -13.38
CA LEU A 277 27.06 4.73 -14.08
C LEU A 277 27.38 3.60 -13.10
N VAL A 278 26.56 2.58 -13.12
CA VAL A 278 26.70 1.39 -12.25
C VAL A 278 27.74 0.44 -12.81
N ARG A 279 27.70 0.18 -14.13
CA ARG A 279 28.63 -0.71 -14.82
C ARG A 279 29.01 -0.13 -16.18
N PRO A 280 30.28 0.22 -16.42
CA PRO A 280 30.74 0.61 -17.75
C PRO A 280 30.89 -0.61 -18.66
N GLY A 281 30.73 -0.40 -19.96
CA GLY A 281 30.95 -1.43 -21.00
C GLY A 281 29.78 -1.60 -21.93
N ASP A 282 29.97 -2.41 -22.96
CA ASP A 282 28.92 -2.74 -23.92
C ASP A 282 28.17 -4.02 -23.50
N PHE A 283 26.90 -3.89 -23.20
CA PHE A 283 26.03 -4.97 -22.74
C PHE A 283 25.03 -5.43 -23.80
N ARG A 284 25.14 -4.98 -25.07
CA ARG A 284 24.20 -5.35 -26.13
C ARG A 284 24.03 -6.86 -26.28
N ALA A 285 25.16 -7.58 -26.41
CA ALA A 285 25.11 -9.03 -26.62
C ALA A 285 24.42 -9.74 -25.44
N GLN A 286 24.75 -9.34 -24.19
CA GLN A 286 24.12 -9.92 -23.01
C GLN A 286 22.63 -9.61 -22.94
N VAL A 287 22.21 -8.38 -23.26
CA VAL A 287 20.79 -7.99 -23.25
C VAL A 287 20.00 -8.73 -24.32
N VAL A 288 20.58 -8.93 -25.52
CA VAL A 288 19.96 -9.75 -26.57
C VAL A 288 19.85 -11.20 -26.13
N GLU A 289 20.94 -11.81 -25.66
CA GLU A 289 20.97 -13.20 -25.22
C GLU A 289 19.98 -13.44 -24.08
N GLN A 290 20.03 -12.63 -23.03
CA GLN A 290 19.15 -12.78 -21.85
C GLN A 290 17.72 -12.29 -22.11
N GLY A 291 17.50 -11.48 -23.12
CA GLY A 291 16.21 -11.11 -23.68
C GLY A 291 15.63 -12.20 -24.63
N ILE A 292 16.09 -13.44 -24.49
CA ILE A 292 15.64 -14.61 -25.26
C ILE A 292 15.88 -14.43 -26.76
N GLY A 293 17.09 -13.95 -27.13
CA GLY A 293 17.53 -13.82 -28.51
C GLY A 293 16.77 -12.77 -29.34
N GLN A 294 16.20 -11.77 -28.70
CA GLN A 294 15.50 -10.68 -29.40
C GLN A 294 16.49 -9.64 -29.90
N GLU A 295 16.93 -9.75 -31.16
CA GLU A 295 18.02 -8.95 -31.78
C GLU A 295 17.78 -7.43 -31.68
N PHE A 296 16.55 -6.96 -31.81
CA PHE A 296 16.21 -5.54 -31.73
C PHE A 296 16.60 -4.89 -30.40
N LEU A 297 16.78 -5.69 -29.33
CA LEU A 297 17.28 -5.19 -28.03
C LEU A 297 18.71 -4.67 -28.10
N GLY A 298 19.52 -5.17 -29.04
CA GLY A 298 20.86 -4.67 -29.28
C GLY A 298 20.93 -3.51 -30.28
N GLU A 299 19.87 -3.29 -31.06
CA GLU A 299 19.80 -2.27 -32.12
C GLU A 299 19.23 -0.94 -31.63
N CYS A 300 18.42 -0.95 -30.57
CA CYS A 300 17.79 0.25 -30.01
C CYS A 300 18.83 1.21 -29.37
N GLY A 301 18.42 2.45 -29.13
CA GLY A 301 19.28 3.44 -28.48
C GLY A 301 19.59 3.12 -27.01
N ALA A 302 18.57 2.66 -26.28
CA ALA A 302 18.69 2.22 -24.90
C ALA A 302 17.57 1.22 -24.53
N VAL A 303 17.87 0.33 -23.57
CA VAL A 303 16.87 -0.51 -22.92
C VAL A 303 16.66 -0.02 -21.51
N LEU A 304 15.45 0.43 -21.19
CA LEU A 304 15.06 0.77 -19.84
C LEU A 304 14.60 -0.49 -19.12
N PHE A 305 15.18 -0.77 -17.98
CA PHE A 305 14.79 -1.86 -17.10
C PHE A 305 14.07 -1.30 -15.89
N LEU A 306 12.95 -1.89 -15.56
CA LEU A 306 12.21 -1.60 -14.34
C LEU A 306 12.47 -2.74 -13.36
N THR A 307 13.00 -2.37 -12.20
CA THR A 307 13.22 -3.32 -11.10
C THR A 307 12.27 -3.00 -9.96
N GLN A 308 11.89 -4.02 -9.18
CA GLN A 308 11.03 -3.85 -8.03
C GLN A 308 11.79 -4.10 -6.74
N ILE A 309 11.80 -3.11 -5.84
CA ILE A 309 12.23 -3.25 -4.45
C ILE A 309 11.00 -3.60 -3.61
N LEU A 310 10.80 -4.90 -3.39
CA LEU A 310 9.59 -5.43 -2.77
C LEU A 310 9.36 -4.91 -1.35
N GLN A 311 10.44 -4.69 -0.60
CA GLN A 311 10.39 -4.25 0.80
C GLN A 311 9.82 -2.84 0.97
N ARG A 312 9.80 -1.99 -0.07
CA ARG A 312 9.14 -0.67 0.00
C ARG A 312 7.63 -0.76 0.20
N MET A 313 7.01 -1.84 -0.24
CA MET A 313 5.56 -2.02 -0.15
C MET A 313 5.13 -3.02 0.93
N ARG A 314 5.98 -3.98 1.29
CA ARG A 314 5.67 -5.05 2.24
C ARG A 314 5.16 -4.55 3.59
N PRO A 315 5.72 -3.49 4.21
CA PRO A 315 5.22 -2.99 5.48
C PRO A 315 3.73 -2.59 5.44
N LYS A 316 3.24 -2.10 4.30
CA LYS A 316 1.85 -1.67 4.13
C LYS A 316 0.96 -2.74 3.49
N TYR A 317 1.45 -3.44 2.47
CA TYR A 317 0.62 -4.29 1.62
C TYR A 317 0.93 -5.78 1.70
N GLN A 318 1.94 -6.17 2.48
CA GLN A 318 2.32 -7.57 2.74
C GLN A 318 2.45 -8.38 1.42
N ASP A 319 1.72 -9.50 1.31
CA ASP A 319 1.80 -10.39 0.16
C ASP A 319 1.24 -9.80 -1.13
N ARG A 320 0.37 -8.78 -1.05
CA ARG A 320 -0.09 -8.06 -2.25
C ARG A 320 0.95 -7.12 -2.84
N SER A 321 2.03 -6.83 -2.14
CA SER A 321 3.10 -5.94 -2.60
C SER A 321 3.62 -6.31 -3.98
N TYR A 322 3.80 -7.59 -4.25
CA TYR A 322 4.27 -8.08 -5.55
C TYR A 322 3.31 -7.70 -6.69
N ARG A 323 2.00 -7.92 -6.48
CA ARG A 323 0.96 -7.55 -7.45
C ARG A 323 0.93 -6.05 -7.72
N TYR A 324 1.03 -5.23 -6.67
CA TYR A 324 0.98 -3.78 -6.82
C TYR A 324 2.22 -3.23 -7.52
N GLY A 325 3.39 -3.81 -7.26
CA GLY A 325 4.61 -3.47 -7.99
C GLY A 325 4.53 -3.78 -9.48
N LEU A 326 3.98 -4.95 -9.86
CA LEU A 326 3.78 -5.30 -11.27
C LEU A 326 2.79 -4.36 -11.97
N LEU A 327 1.70 -3.95 -11.28
CA LEU A 327 0.75 -2.96 -11.82
C LEU A 327 1.43 -1.61 -12.01
N GLU A 328 2.26 -1.18 -11.07
CA GLU A 328 3.03 0.07 -11.19
C GLU A 328 4.04 0.00 -12.32
N ALA A 329 4.78 -1.10 -12.45
CA ALA A 329 5.70 -1.30 -13.57
C ALA A 329 4.98 -1.21 -14.92
N GLY A 330 3.75 -1.74 -15.03
CA GLY A 330 2.90 -1.60 -16.20
C GLY A 330 2.52 -0.14 -16.50
N HIS A 331 2.16 0.64 -15.48
CA HIS A 331 1.87 2.09 -15.64
C HIS A 331 3.12 2.86 -16.11
N ILE A 332 4.28 2.57 -15.51
CA ILE A 332 5.57 3.17 -15.89
C ILE A 332 5.91 2.79 -17.33
N GLY A 333 5.76 1.51 -17.70
CA GLY A 333 6.03 1.03 -19.04
C GLY A 333 5.14 1.71 -20.10
N GLU A 334 3.84 1.87 -19.82
CA GLU A 334 2.95 2.60 -20.73
C GLU A 334 3.32 4.09 -20.85
N ASN A 335 3.69 4.74 -19.74
CA ASN A 335 4.22 6.10 -19.81
C ASN A 335 5.44 6.19 -20.74
N GLY A 336 6.34 5.22 -20.68
CA GLY A 336 7.52 5.14 -21.57
C GLY A 336 7.14 4.98 -23.04
N TYR A 337 6.17 4.11 -23.33
CA TYR A 337 5.61 3.98 -24.68
C TYR A 337 5.04 5.30 -25.20
N LEU A 338 4.22 5.97 -24.39
CA LEU A 338 3.58 7.23 -24.78
C LEU A 338 4.60 8.35 -24.93
N ALA A 339 5.62 8.39 -24.05
CA ALA A 339 6.72 9.32 -24.16
C ALA A 339 7.47 9.16 -25.47
N ALA A 340 7.91 7.95 -25.82
CA ALA A 340 8.60 7.64 -27.07
C ALA A 340 7.72 8.00 -28.28
N THR A 341 6.48 7.51 -28.32
CA THR A 341 5.52 7.79 -29.39
C THR A 341 5.28 9.30 -29.57
N SER A 342 5.20 10.05 -28.48
CA SER A 342 4.98 11.51 -28.55
C SER A 342 6.14 12.27 -29.18
N MET A 343 7.33 11.69 -29.19
CA MET A 343 8.55 12.24 -29.76
C MET A 343 8.91 11.67 -31.14
N GLY A 344 8.11 10.74 -31.66
CA GLY A 344 8.42 10.04 -32.92
C GLY A 344 9.49 8.94 -32.76
N LEU A 345 9.78 8.54 -31.53
CA LEU A 345 10.65 7.40 -31.24
C LEU A 345 9.84 6.10 -31.23
N GLY A 346 10.50 4.98 -31.54
CA GLY A 346 9.99 3.63 -31.34
C GLY A 346 10.19 3.16 -29.92
N ALA A 347 9.24 2.35 -29.44
CA ALA A 347 9.38 1.64 -28.18
C ALA A 347 8.80 0.23 -28.26
N CYS A 348 9.40 -0.70 -27.50
CA CYS A 348 8.86 -2.05 -27.31
C CYS A 348 9.05 -2.51 -25.88
N GLY A 349 7.95 -2.87 -25.20
CA GLY A 349 7.98 -3.45 -23.87
C GLY A 349 8.13 -4.97 -23.92
N ILE A 350 8.93 -5.51 -23.04
CA ILE A 350 9.30 -6.92 -22.98
C ILE A 350 9.12 -7.44 -21.56
N GLY A 351 8.36 -8.52 -21.42
CA GLY A 351 8.22 -9.25 -20.17
C GLY A 351 8.89 -10.65 -20.21
N ALA A 352 9.48 -11.01 -21.35
CA ALA A 352 10.11 -12.30 -21.53
C ALA A 352 11.63 -12.15 -21.56
N PHE A 353 12.30 -12.54 -20.50
CA PHE A 353 13.77 -12.52 -20.33
C PHE A 353 14.20 -13.55 -19.28
N MET A 354 15.50 -13.78 -19.19
CA MET A 354 16.10 -14.63 -18.16
C MET A 354 16.36 -13.78 -16.92
N ASP A 355 15.46 -13.87 -15.91
CA ASP A 355 15.42 -12.97 -14.75
C ASP A 355 16.76 -12.86 -14.02
N ASP A 356 17.34 -13.98 -13.60
CA ASP A 356 18.59 -13.99 -12.84
C ASP A 356 19.76 -13.37 -13.61
N ALA A 357 19.85 -13.68 -14.90
CA ALA A 357 20.93 -13.17 -15.75
C ALA A 357 20.76 -11.66 -16.02
N ILE A 358 19.53 -11.16 -16.16
CA ILE A 358 19.27 -9.72 -16.26
C ILE A 358 19.58 -9.03 -14.92
N ASN A 359 19.23 -9.62 -13.78
CA ASN A 359 19.60 -9.10 -12.48
C ASN A 359 21.12 -8.95 -12.34
N GLU A 360 21.88 -9.94 -12.82
CA GLU A 360 23.34 -9.88 -12.87
C GLU A 360 23.83 -8.73 -13.79
N VAL A 361 23.25 -8.56 -14.99
CA VAL A 361 23.57 -7.43 -15.89
C VAL A 361 23.39 -6.09 -15.18
N LEU A 362 22.29 -5.92 -14.45
CA LEU A 362 21.96 -4.69 -13.75
C LEU A 362 22.77 -4.50 -12.46
N GLY A 363 23.36 -5.57 -11.92
CA GLY A 363 24.07 -5.55 -10.64
C GLY A 363 23.12 -5.49 -9.44
N VAL A 364 21.93 -6.11 -9.56
CA VAL A 364 20.95 -6.27 -8.47
C VAL A 364 20.89 -7.74 -8.03
N ASP A 365 20.38 -8.00 -6.81
CA ASP A 365 20.49 -9.33 -6.17
C ASP A 365 19.39 -10.33 -6.61
N GLY A 366 18.37 -9.86 -7.31
CA GLY A 366 17.25 -10.69 -7.73
C GLY A 366 16.28 -11.10 -6.61
N VAL A 367 16.52 -10.68 -5.35
CA VAL A 367 15.73 -11.04 -4.17
C VAL A 367 15.12 -9.83 -3.50
N GLU A 368 15.96 -8.89 -3.04
CA GLU A 368 15.49 -7.61 -2.47
C GLU A 368 15.09 -6.64 -3.58
N GLU A 369 15.80 -6.72 -4.72
CA GLU A 369 15.52 -5.97 -5.92
C GLU A 369 15.66 -6.88 -7.15
N ALA A 370 14.61 -6.98 -7.96
CA ALA A 370 14.56 -7.83 -9.13
C ALA A 370 13.98 -7.11 -10.34
N ALA A 371 14.51 -7.41 -11.54
CA ALA A 371 13.95 -6.95 -12.81
C ALA A 371 12.55 -7.54 -13.03
N VAL A 372 11.60 -6.69 -13.45
CA VAL A 372 10.21 -7.11 -13.69
C VAL A 372 9.70 -6.71 -15.06
N TYR A 373 10.37 -5.78 -15.74
CA TYR A 373 9.97 -5.32 -17.06
C TYR A 373 11.12 -4.63 -17.81
N MET A 374 11.14 -4.73 -19.14
CA MET A 374 12.06 -4.00 -20.00
C MET A 374 11.29 -3.16 -21.02
N LEU A 375 11.87 -2.04 -21.44
CA LEU A 375 11.37 -1.19 -22.53
C LEU A 375 12.53 -0.75 -23.42
N ALA A 376 12.62 -1.31 -24.63
CA ALA A 376 13.53 -0.85 -25.66
C ALA A 376 13.04 0.48 -26.23
N VAL A 377 13.95 1.45 -26.44
CA VAL A 377 13.62 2.79 -26.99
C VAL A 377 14.72 3.23 -27.96
N GLY A 378 14.32 3.81 -29.09
CA GLY A 378 15.27 4.30 -30.09
C GLY A 378 14.59 4.95 -31.29
N HIS A 379 15.38 5.48 -32.20
CA HIS A 379 14.89 5.93 -33.50
C HIS A 379 14.46 4.72 -34.35
N THR A 380 13.35 4.83 -35.06
CA THR A 380 12.86 3.78 -35.96
C THR A 380 13.59 3.81 -37.29
N ALA A 381 13.71 2.64 -37.94
CA ALA A 381 14.27 2.53 -39.28
C ALA A 381 13.39 3.20 -40.35
#